data_5aecc4c5dae9f1bafd207fe0cf9c39b9
#
_entry.id   5aecc4c5dae9f1bafd207fe0cf9c39b9
#
_cell.length_a   1.000
_cell.length_b   1.000
_cell.length_c   1.000
_cell.angle_alpha   90.00
_cell.angle_beta   90.00
_cell.angle_gamma   90.00
#
_symmetry.space_group_name_H-M   'P 1'
#
loop_
_entity.id
_entity.type
_entity.pdbx_description
1 polymer ?
#
loop_
_entity_poly.entity_id
_entity_poly.type
_entity_poly.pdbx_seq_one_letter_code
_entity_poly.pdbx_strand_id
1 'polypeptide(L)'
;GSSRLLGAVVEKHHDDRGIIWPEALAPFRVHLIYLGEKAKKSVEKLYKDLLAKGVEVLYDDRDDKTAGEKFADADLIGIPWRMVVSEKTLEKNGVEIKKRSEKEVRIVPVNTFLKILK
;
A
#
# COMPACT_ATOMS: atom_id res chain seq x y z
N GLY A 1 -10.27 1.01 -26.64
CA GLY A 1 -9.61 -0.13 -26.00
C GLY A 1 -9.17 0.18 -24.59
N SER A 2 -8.76 -0.84 -23.88
CA SER A 2 -8.32 -0.71 -22.49
C SER A 2 -7.14 0.25 -22.30
N SER A 3 -6.21 0.31 -23.25
CA SER A 3 -5.07 1.20 -23.19
C SER A 3 -5.45 2.68 -23.28
N ARG A 4 -6.52 2.98 -24.01
CA ARG A 4 -7.04 4.35 -24.12
C ARG A 4 -7.66 4.81 -22.79
N LEU A 5 -8.42 3.92 -22.16
CA LEU A 5 -9.01 4.19 -20.85
C LEU A 5 -7.93 4.37 -19.78
N LEU A 6 -6.91 3.53 -19.80
CA LEU A 6 -5.79 3.63 -18.87
C LEU A 6 -5.06 4.96 -19.03
N GLY A 7 -4.79 5.40 -20.26
CA GLY A 7 -4.15 6.68 -20.52
C GLY A 7 -4.95 7.84 -19.99
N ALA A 8 -6.28 7.83 -20.17
CA ALA A 8 -7.16 8.90 -19.65
C ALA A 8 -7.16 8.94 -18.12
N VAL A 9 -7.11 7.80 -17.44
CA VAL A 9 -7.03 7.74 -15.99
C VAL A 9 -5.71 8.33 -15.49
N VAL A 10 -4.59 7.97 -16.11
CA VAL A 10 -3.27 8.48 -15.74
C VAL A 10 -3.19 10.00 -15.95
N GLU A 11 -3.71 10.51 -17.04
CA GLU A 11 -3.70 11.95 -17.31
C GLU A 11 -4.44 12.77 -16.26
N LYS A 12 -5.55 12.25 -15.74
CA LYS A 12 -6.37 12.95 -14.74
C LYS A 12 -5.91 12.71 -13.31
N HIS A 13 -5.29 11.57 -13.05
CA HIS A 13 -4.98 11.11 -11.69
C HIS A 13 -3.48 10.82 -11.53
N HIS A 14 -2.71 11.89 -11.46
CA HIS A 14 -1.28 11.79 -11.19
C HIS A 14 -0.79 13.06 -10.47
N ASP A 15 0.38 12.96 -9.89
CA ASP A 15 1.13 14.09 -9.34
C ASP A 15 2.59 14.00 -9.77
N ASP A 16 3.47 14.82 -9.18
CA ASP A 16 4.90 14.83 -9.50
C ASP A 16 5.61 13.52 -9.18
N ARG A 17 5.01 12.66 -8.34
CA ARG A 17 5.60 11.40 -7.89
C ARG A 17 5.14 10.19 -8.69
N GLY A 18 4.01 10.28 -9.37
CA GLY A 18 3.48 9.20 -10.18
C GLY A 18 1.97 9.16 -10.25
N ILE A 19 1.44 7.97 -10.53
CA ILE A 19 0.01 7.73 -10.70
C ILE A 19 -0.73 7.82 -9.37
N ILE A 20 -1.96 8.32 -9.42
CA ILE A 20 -2.90 8.28 -8.29
C ILE A 20 -4.15 7.55 -8.77
N TRP A 21 -4.25 6.25 -8.48
CA TRP A 21 -5.41 5.45 -8.91
C TRP A 21 -6.65 5.79 -8.08
N PRO A 22 -7.79 6.09 -8.71
CA PRO A 22 -9.07 6.06 -8.00
C PRO A 22 -9.34 4.65 -7.47
N GLU A 23 -9.91 4.52 -6.29
CA GLU A 23 -10.16 3.19 -5.69
C GLU A 23 -10.96 2.26 -6.62
N ALA A 24 -11.96 2.80 -7.31
CA ALA A 24 -12.81 2.01 -8.20
C ALA A 24 -12.09 1.43 -9.41
N LEU A 25 -10.97 2.03 -9.82
CA LEU A 25 -10.23 1.66 -11.04
C LEU A 25 -8.86 1.05 -10.75
N ALA A 26 -8.43 1.06 -9.50
CA ALA A 26 -7.11 0.57 -9.12
C ALA A 26 -6.98 -0.93 -9.34
N PRO A 27 -5.83 -1.40 -9.87
CA PRO A 27 -5.59 -2.83 -10.03
C PRO A 27 -5.44 -3.57 -8.69
N PHE A 28 -5.04 -2.85 -7.64
CA PHE A 28 -4.96 -3.33 -6.27
C PHE A 28 -5.50 -2.26 -5.35
N ARG A 29 -5.95 -2.63 -4.17
CA ARG A 29 -6.47 -1.69 -3.20
C ARG A 29 -5.42 -1.23 -2.19
N VAL A 30 -4.52 -2.14 -1.81
CA VAL A 30 -3.49 -1.91 -0.80
C VAL A 30 -2.13 -2.28 -1.37
N HIS A 31 -1.16 -1.40 -1.20
CA HIS A 31 0.24 -1.67 -1.48
C HIS A 31 0.92 -1.97 -0.14
N LEU A 32 1.25 -3.24 0.08
CA LEU A 32 1.81 -3.72 1.35
C LEU A 32 3.33 -3.75 1.28
N ILE A 33 3.97 -3.06 2.20
CA ILE A 33 5.42 -2.92 2.28
C ILE A 33 5.89 -3.35 3.67
N TYR A 34 7.04 -4.02 3.74
CA TYR A 34 7.70 -4.27 5.01
C TYR A 34 9.08 -3.60 5.05
N LEU A 35 9.52 -3.23 6.24
CA LEU A 35 10.83 -2.65 6.49
C LEU A 35 11.52 -3.44 7.60
N GLY A 36 12.68 -4.03 7.28
CA GLY A 36 13.48 -4.80 8.22
C GLY A 36 13.08 -6.26 8.31
N GLU A 37 14.06 -7.11 8.63
CA GLU A 37 13.85 -8.56 8.68
C GLU A 37 12.85 -9.01 9.75
N LYS A 38 12.80 -8.29 10.87
CA LYS A 38 11.86 -8.61 11.95
C LYS A 38 10.41 -8.48 11.52
N ALA A 39 10.13 -7.59 10.57
CA ALA A 39 8.77 -7.37 10.07
C ALA A 39 8.35 -8.42 9.03
N LYS A 40 9.29 -9.16 8.46
CA LYS A 40 9.01 -10.05 7.33
C LYS A 40 7.98 -11.13 7.65
N LYS A 41 8.11 -11.80 8.79
CA LYS A 41 7.15 -12.84 9.18
C LYS A 41 5.75 -12.26 9.43
N SER A 42 5.71 -11.11 10.08
CA SER A 42 4.44 -10.43 10.38
C SER A 42 3.75 -9.95 9.11
N VAL A 43 4.49 -9.39 8.16
CA VAL A 43 3.91 -8.92 6.91
C VAL A 43 3.40 -10.06 6.05
N GLU A 44 4.09 -11.19 6.03
CA GLU A 44 3.65 -12.36 5.27
C GLU A 44 2.33 -12.93 5.81
N LYS A 45 2.21 -12.99 7.13
CA LYS A 45 0.96 -13.40 7.77
C LYS A 45 -0.16 -12.41 7.44
N LEU A 46 0.12 -11.13 7.54
CA LEU A 46 -0.84 -10.07 7.23
C LEU A 46 -1.29 -10.14 5.77
N TYR A 47 -0.37 -10.39 4.84
CA TYR A 47 -0.68 -10.55 3.44
C TYR A 47 -1.71 -11.67 3.23
N LYS A 48 -1.46 -12.83 3.84
CA LYS A 48 -2.39 -13.97 3.75
C LYS A 48 -3.76 -13.64 4.35
N ASP A 49 -3.76 -12.96 5.49
CA ASP A 49 -4.99 -12.56 6.16
C ASP A 49 -5.82 -11.58 5.30
N LEU A 50 -5.16 -10.62 4.66
CA LEU A 50 -5.82 -9.66 3.78
C LEU A 50 -6.42 -10.35 2.55
N LEU A 51 -5.66 -11.27 1.93
CA LEU A 51 -6.17 -12.05 0.80
C LEU A 51 -7.37 -12.90 1.19
N ALA A 52 -7.34 -13.51 2.37
CA ALA A 52 -8.45 -14.32 2.88
C ALA A 52 -9.71 -13.49 3.08
N LYS A 53 -9.58 -12.20 3.33
CA LYS A 53 -10.70 -11.26 3.49
C LYS A 53 -11.14 -10.62 2.18
N GLY A 54 -10.57 -11.03 1.06
CA GLY A 54 -10.93 -10.53 -0.26
C GLY A 54 -10.33 -9.17 -0.62
N VAL A 55 -9.31 -8.72 0.10
CA VAL A 55 -8.62 -7.47 -0.21
C VAL A 55 -7.59 -7.72 -1.30
N GLU A 56 -7.61 -6.92 -2.35
CA GLU A 56 -6.62 -6.98 -3.42
C GLU A 56 -5.35 -6.26 -2.98
N VAL A 57 -4.27 -7.01 -2.81
CA VAL A 57 -3.00 -6.52 -2.23
C VAL A 57 -1.86 -6.71 -3.21
N LEU A 58 -1.13 -5.62 -3.45
CA LEU A 58 0.18 -5.68 -4.12
C LEU A 58 1.23 -5.73 -3.00
N TYR A 59 1.89 -6.87 -2.84
CA TYR A 59 2.89 -7.06 -1.80
C TYR A 59 4.29 -6.84 -2.36
N ASP A 60 5.01 -5.86 -1.80
CA ASP A 60 6.42 -5.63 -2.13
C ASP A 60 7.28 -6.51 -1.22
N ASP A 61 7.66 -7.67 -1.71
CA ASP A 61 8.41 -8.68 -0.97
C ASP A 61 9.93 -8.55 -1.16
N ARG A 62 10.39 -7.50 -1.84
CA ARG A 62 11.81 -7.30 -2.11
C ARG A 62 12.56 -7.03 -0.81
N ASP A 63 13.67 -7.73 -0.62
CA ASP A 63 14.52 -7.58 0.56
C ASP A 63 15.83 -6.83 0.26
N ASP A 64 16.08 -6.51 -1.00
CA ASP A 64 17.28 -5.81 -1.47
C ASP A 64 17.08 -4.32 -1.73
N LYS A 65 15.92 -3.77 -1.38
CA LYS A 65 15.59 -2.37 -1.60
C LYS A 65 15.48 -1.60 -0.28
N THR A 66 15.93 -0.34 -0.31
CA THR A 66 15.81 0.55 0.85
C THR A 66 14.36 1.01 1.05
N ALA A 67 14.07 1.53 2.24
CA ALA A 67 12.76 2.13 2.52
C ALA A 67 12.42 3.23 1.51
N GLY A 68 13.38 4.11 1.22
CA GLY A 68 13.18 5.18 0.25
C GLY A 68 12.84 4.68 -1.14
N GLU A 69 13.52 3.64 -1.60
CA GLU A 69 13.24 3.02 -2.90
C GLU A 69 11.85 2.41 -2.95
N LYS A 70 11.44 1.68 -1.89
CA LYS A 70 10.11 1.09 -1.81
C LYS A 70 9.02 2.15 -1.81
N PHE A 71 9.21 3.23 -1.08
CA PHE A 71 8.24 4.33 -1.02
C PHE A 71 8.15 5.09 -2.34
N ALA A 72 9.28 5.34 -3.00
CA ALA A 72 9.29 5.98 -4.31
C ALA A 72 8.55 5.13 -5.35
N ASP A 73 8.78 3.83 -5.35
CA ASP A 73 8.08 2.90 -6.25
C ASP A 73 6.59 2.84 -5.95
N ALA A 74 6.20 2.85 -4.67
CA ALA A 74 4.80 2.88 -4.28
C ALA A 74 4.09 4.13 -4.79
N ASP A 75 4.75 5.28 -4.71
CA ASP A 75 4.20 6.54 -5.23
C ASP A 75 4.06 6.49 -6.75
N LEU A 76 5.04 5.94 -7.46
CA LEU A 76 4.98 5.78 -8.92
C LEU A 76 3.81 4.91 -9.35
N ILE A 77 3.63 3.77 -8.69
CA ILE A 77 2.57 2.81 -8.99
C ILE A 77 1.20 3.36 -8.63
N GLY A 78 1.10 4.10 -7.52
CA GLY A 78 -0.09 4.88 -7.17
C GLY A 78 -1.29 4.10 -6.63
N ILE A 79 -1.08 2.94 -6.00
CA ILE A 79 -2.15 2.18 -5.35
C ILE A 79 -2.79 3.04 -4.25
N PRO A 80 -4.12 3.02 -4.09
CA PRO A 80 -4.84 3.94 -3.20
C PRO A 80 -4.36 3.97 -1.75
N TRP A 81 -4.07 2.81 -1.18
CA TRP A 81 -3.59 2.71 0.20
C TRP A 81 -2.20 2.11 0.25
N ARG A 82 -1.30 2.73 1.02
CA ARG A 82 0.00 2.16 1.37
C ARG A 82 -0.05 1.69 2.82
N MET A 83 0.27 0.43 3.04
CA MET A 83 0.36 -0.16 4.37
C MET A 83 1.79 -0.60 4.62
N VAL A 84 2.38 -0.16 5.71
CA VAL A 84 3.77 -0.49 6.06
C VAL A 84 3.82 -1.23 7.38
N VAL A 85 4.54 -2.34 7.38
CA VAL A 85 4.86 -3.09 8.59
C VAL A 85 6.35 -2.94 8.85
N SER A 86 6.71 -2.47 10.03
CA SER A 86 8.09 -2.24 10.43
C SER A 86 8.24 -2.61 11.90
N GLU A 87 9.48 -2.60 12.39
CA GLU A 87 9.74 -2.80 13.81
C GLU A 87 8.98 -1.78 14.66
N LYS A 88 8.95 -0.53 14.23
CA LYS A 88 8.21 0.54 14.90
C LYS A 88 6.71 0.24 14.99
N THR A 89 6.10 -0.22 13.90
CA THR A 89 4.66 -0.53 13.91
C THR A 89 4.36 -1.75 14.75
N LEU A 90 5.26 -2.74 14.76
CA LEU A 90 5.11 -3.93 15.59
C LEU A 90 5.14 -3.59 17.08
N GLU A 91 6.02 -2.68 17.50
CA GLU A 91 6.06 -2.19 18.88
C GLU A 91 4.75 -1.52 19.30
N LYS A 92 4.05 -0.90 18.35
CA LYS A 92 2.77 -0.23 18.60
C LYS A 92 1.56 -1.13 18.32
N ASN A 93 1.79 -2.41 18.04
CA ASN A 93 0.74 -3.38 17.71
C ASN A 93 -0.18 -2.92 16.57
N GLY A 94 0.42 -2.33 15.52
CA GLY A 94 -0.35 -1.76 14.43
C GLY A 94 0.37 -1.81 13.09
N VAL A 95 -0.21 -1.08 12.15
CA VAL A 95 0.34 -0.90 10.80
C VAL A 95 0.31 0.59 10.47
N GLU A 96 1.29 1.02 9.69
CA GLU A 96 1.32 2.39 9.20
C GLU A 96 0.50 2.46 7.91
N ILE A 97 -0.45 3.38 7.86
CA ILE A 97 -1.30 3.56 6.68
C ILE A 97 -1.21 4.99 6.16
N LYS A 98 -1.31 5.11 4.85
CA LYS A 98 -1.33 6.40 4.17
C LYS A 98 -2.11 6.26 2.87
N LYS A 99 -3.03 7.19 2.60
CA LYS A 99 -3.65 7.31 1.28
C LYS A 99 -2.64 7.91 0.31
N ARG A 100 -2.60 7.39 -0.93
CA ARG A 100 -1.69 7.90 -1.96
C ARG A 100 -1.90 9.39 -2.22
N SER A 101 -3.14 9.85 -2.21
CA SER A 101 -3.51 11.24 -2.47
C SER A 101 -3.35 12.18 -1.27
N GLU A 102 -3.07 11.65 -0.09
CA GLU A 102 -2.93 12.43 1.14
C GLU A 102 -1.51 12.36 1.67
N LYS A 103 -1.15 13.33 2.51
CA LYS A 103 0.17 13.38 3.15
C LYS A 103 0.16 12.74 4.54
N GLU A 104 -1.02 12.59 5.14
CA GLU A 104 -1.17 12.08 6.49
C GLU A 104 -0.79 10.61 6.60
N VAL A 105 0.08 10.30 7.56
CA VAL A 105 0.50 8.96 7.90
C VAL A 105 -0.02 8.64 9.29
N ARG A 106 -0.65 7.47 9.47
CA ARG A 106 -1.18 7.04 10.75
C ARG A 106 -0.76 5.62 11.07
N ILE A 107 -0.57 5.32 12.34
CA ILE A 107 -0.36 3.94 12.81
C ILE A 107 -1.63 3.51 13.53
N VAL A 108 -2.28 2.48 13.03
CA VAL A 108 -3.54 1.97 13.56
C VAL A 108 -3.50 0.45 13.67
N PRO A 109 -4.32 -0.16 14.55
CA PRO A 109 -4.47 -1.61 14.54
C PRO A 109 -5.03 -2.10 13.20
N VAL A 110 -4.65 -3.32 12.80
CA VAL A 110 -5.11 -3.91 11.52
C VAL A 110 -6.63 -3.92 11.44
N ASN A 111 -7.31 -4.27 12.52
CA ASN A 111 -8.78 -4.31 12.54
C ASN A 111 -9.39 -2.95 12.26
N THR A 112 -8.77 -1.88 12.74
CA THR A 112 -9.22 -0.50 12.47
C THR A 112 -9.09 -0.20 10.98
N PHE A 113 -7.97 -0.57 10.37
CA PHE A 113 -7.77 -0.37 8.92
C PHE A 113 -8.80 -1.15 8.11
N LEU A 114 -9.09 -2.39 8.48
CA LEU A 114 -10.10 -3.20 7.80
C LEU A 114 -11.48 -2.56 7.83
N LYS A 115 -11.83 -1.87 8.92
CA LYS A 115 -13.08 -1.10 9.01
C LYS A 115 -13.07 0.10 8.06
N ILE A 116 -11.92 0.75 7.90
CA ILE A 116 -11.77 1.88 6.98
C ILE A 116 -12.00 1.41 5.53
N LEU A 117 -11.54 0.21 5.18
CA LEU A 117 -11.68 -0.35 3.83
C LEU A 117 -13.11 -0.75 3.48
N LYS A 118 -13.96 -0.97 4.46
CA LYS A 118 -15.37 -1.23 4.22
C LYS A 118 -16.07 0.08 3.81
#